data_6e24e20b21d26d09c61e32274d176406
#
_entry.id   6e24e20b21d26d09c61e32274d176406
#
_cell.length_a   1.000
_cell.length_b   1.000
_cell.length_c   1.000
_cell.angle_alpha   90.00
_cell.angle_beta   90.00
_cell.angle_gamma   90.00
#
_symmetry.space_group_name_H-M   'P 1'
#
loop_
_entity.id
_entity.type
_entity.pdbx_description
1 polymer ?
#
loop_
_entity_poly.entity_id
_entity_poly.type
_entity_poly.pdbx_seq_one_letter_code
_entity_poly.pdbx_strand_id
1 'polypeptide(L)' 'MEIEKSARLLYLYQDFVKGVGVQKKAAADRFGVNDRSLQRDIDDLRCFFA' A
#
# COMPACT_ATOMS: atom_id res chain seq x y z
N MET A 1 -14.19 5.49 4.39
CA MET A 1 -14.60 4.82 3.14
C MET A 1 -13.45 3.95 2.65
N GLU A 2 -13.72 2.69 2.42
CA GLU A 2 -12.71 1.78 1.91
C GLU A 2 -12.45 2.04 0.43
N ILE A 3 -11.18 2.06 0.05
CA ILE A 3 -10.83 2.12 -1.36
C ILE A 3 -10.57 0.71 -1.89
N GLU A 4 -10.76 0.52 -3.17
CA GLU A 4 -10.54 -0.77 -3.80
C GLU A 4 -9.06 -1.15 -3.74
N LYS A 5 -8.80 -2.46 -3.72
CA LYS A 5 -7.44 -2.98 -3.67
C LYS A 5 -6.57 -2.45 -4.80
N SER A 6 -7.11 -2.42 -6.01
CA SER A 6 -6.35 -1.91 -7.15
C SER A 6 -5.95 -0.45 -6.98
N ALA A 7 -6.84 0.36 -6.43
CA ALA A 7 -6.51 1.76 -6.14
C ALA A 7 -5.44 1.88 -5.07
N ARG A 8 -5.53 1.05 -4.01
CA ARG A 8 -4.49 1.03 -2.97
C ARG A 8 -3.13 0.68 -3.56
N LEU A 9 -3.09 -0.33 -4.41
CA LEU A 9 -1.85 -0.75 -5.04
C LEU A 9 -1.24 0.35 -5.89
N LEU A 10 -2.07 1.11 -6.59
CA LEU A 10 -1.59 2.24 -7.38
C LEU A 10 -0.96 3.31 -6.52
N TYR A 11 -1.59 3.67 -5.40
CA TYR A 11 -1.03 4.65 -4.49
C TYR A 11 0.28 4.18 -3.87
N LEU A 12 0.34 2.92 -3.45
CA LEU A 12 1.56 2.35 -2.90
C LEU A 12 2.66 2.31 -3.95
N TYR A 13 2.33 1.96 -5.17
CA TYR A 13 3.28 1.94 -6.27
C TYR A 13 3.91 3.33 -6.48
N GLN A 14 3.09 4.37 -6.49
CA GLN A 14 3.58 5.73 -6.65
C GLN A 14 4.56 6.10 -5.55
N ASP A 15 4.27 5.72 -4.31
CA ASP A 15 5.15 5.98 -3.18
C ASP A 15 6.50 5.27 -3.36
N PHE A 16 6.48 4.03 -3.83
CA PHE A 16 7.71 3.29 -4.11
C PHE A 16 8.55 3.97 -5.18
N VAL A 17 7.91 4.38 -6.27
CA VAL A 17 8.61 5.01 -7.39
C VAL A 17 9.23 6.34 -6.99
N LYS A 18 8.55 7.09 -6.15
CA LYS A 18 9.04 8.39 -5.67
C LYS A 18 10.16 8.24 -4.64
N GLY A 19 10.38 7.04 -4.14
CA GLY A 19 11.38 6.82 -3.10
C GLY A 19 10.93 7.29 -1.73
N VAL A 20 9.66 7.59 -1.56
CA VAL A 20 9.09 7.95 -0.28
C VAL A 20 8.83 6.68 0.51
N GLY A 21 9.35 6.59 1.71
CA GLY A 21 9.12 5.41 2.54
C GLY A 21 7.64 5.23 2.85
N VAL A 22 7.16 4.01 2.70
CA VAL A 22 5.77 3.69 3.03
C VAL A 22 5.65 3.43 4.51
N GLN A 23 4.92 4.29 5.21
CA GLN A 23 4.62 4.09 6.61
C GLN A 23 3.29 3.34 6.71
N LYS A 24 3.37 2.07 7.10
CA LYS A 24 2.21 1.19 7.14
C LYS A 24 1.05 1.77 7.93
N LYS A 25 1.34 2.30 9.11
CA LYS A 25 0.31 2.81 9.98
C LYS A 25 -0.45 3.99 9.37
N ALA A 26 0.29 4.93 8.82
CA ALA A 26 -0.31 6.10 8.18
C ALA A 26 -1.08 5.69 6.94
N ALA A 27 -0.55 4.78 6.15
CA ALA A 27 -1.21 4.30 4.95
C ALA A 27 -2.48 3.50 5.29
N ALA A 28 -2.42 2.68 6.32
CA ALA A 28 -3.59 1.93 6.77
C ALA A 28 -4.73 2.86 7.18
N ASP A 29 -4.41 3.90 7.94
CA ASP A 29 -5.39 4.90 8.34
C ASP A 29 -5.96 5.64 7.13
N ARG A 30 -5.09 6.01 6.22
CA ARG A 30 -5.47 6.75 5.02
C ARG A 30 -6.44 5.95 4.15
N PHE A 31 -6.19 4.64 4.02
CA PHE A 31 -6.99 3.78 3.16
C PHE A 31 -8.18 3.14 3.88
N GLY A 32 -8.25 3.29 5.19
CA GLY A 32 -9.33 2.68 5.96
C GLY A 32 -9.25 1.17 6.03
N VAL A 33 -8.03 0.61 6.01
CA VAL A 33 -7.80 -0.82 6.11
C VAL A 33 -6.94 -1.15 7.31
N ASN A 34 -6.92 -2.42 7.73
CA ASN A 34 -6.06 -2.82 8.84
C ASN A 34 -4.62 -3.08 8.36
N ASP A 35 -3.71 -3.18 9.32
CA ASP A 35 -2.29 -3.35 9.02
C ASP A 35 -2.01 -4.64 8.25
N ARG A 36 -2.76 -5.70 8.53
CA ARG A 36 -2.59 -6.98 7.85
C ARG A 36 -2.87 -6.88 6.35
N SER A 37 -3.98 -6.25 6.02
CA SER A 37 -4.36 -6.07 4.62
C SER A 37 -3.33 -5.23 3.89
N LEU A 38 -2.86 -4.18 4.55
CA LEU A 38 -1.85 -3.32 3.95
C LEU A 38 -0.52 -4.04 3.77
N GLN A 39 -0.10 -4.82 4.77
CA GLN A 39 1.14 -5.59 4.67
C GLN A 39 1.07 -6.57 3.51
N ARG A 40 -0.07 -7.20 3.31
CA ARG A 40 -0.27 -8.11 2.20
C ARG A 40 -0.15 -7.39 0.85
N ASP A 41 -0.73 -6.20 0.77
CA ASP A 41 -0.63 -5.38 -0.44
C ASP A 41 0.82 -5.01 -0.73
N ILE A 42 1.57 -4.65 0.30
CA ILE A 42 2.99 -4.32 0.15
C ILE A 42 3.78 -5.55 -0.32
N ASP A 43 3.50 -6.72 0.24
CA ASP A 43 4.17 -7.95 -0.14
C ASP A 43 3.85 -8.31 -1.60
N ASP A 44 2.61 -8.11 -2.02
CA ASP A 44 2.20 -8.33 -3.40
C ASP A 44 3.01 -7.45 -4.35
N LEU A 45 3.18 -6.18 -3.99
CA LEU A 45 3.98 -5.26 -4.80
C LEU A 45 5.45 -5.68 -4.86
N ARG A 46 6.00 -6.12 -3.74
CA ARG A 46 7.39 -6.59 -3.70
C ARG A 46 7.60 -7.78 -4.61
N CYS A 47 6.66 -8.72 -4.61
CA CYS A 47 6.72 -9.86 -5.51
C CYS A 47 6.68 -9.42 -6.96
N PHE A 48 5.90 -8.39 -7.24
CA PHE A 48 5.75 -7.89 -8.59
C PHE A 48 7.03 -7.23 -9.11
N PHE A 49 7.76 -6.56 -8.23
CA PHE A 49 8.98 -5.83 -8.60
C PHE A 49 10.26 -6.61 -8.33
N ALA A 50 10.16 -7.76 -7.72
CA ALA A 50 11.35 -8.56 -7.38
C ALA A 50 12.02 -9.15 -8.62
#